data_98decd18b9462dc32c846ed174418f77
#
_entry.id   98decd18b9462dc32c846ed174418f77
#
_cell.length_a   1.000
_cell.length_b   1.000
_cell.length_c   1.000
_cell.angle_alpha   90.00
_cell.angle_beta   90.00
_cell.angle_gamma   90.00
#
_symmetry.space_group_name_H-M   'P 1'
#
loop_
_entity.id
_entity.type
_entity.pdbx_description
1 polymer ?
#
loop_
_entity_poly.entity_id
_entity_poly.type
_entity_poly.pdbx_seq_one_letter_code
_entity_poly.pdbx_strand_id
1 'polypeptide(L)'
;MKQQAVDQINAVIRESRIGVLSTAINNIPNSRYMIFYNDGLDLYTKTSKQTPKIEELRSNSNAHVLLGYEEGQHQPYIEIEGQVEIVTNQNTIDWLWKEQDHSFFDSKDDADLVVIRVIPSRITLLNSKDSDTPITIDVSHL
;
A
#
# COMPACT_ATOMS: atom_id res chain seq x y z
N MET A 1 0.93 -17.65 18.19
CA MET A 1 0.38 -17.65 16.83
C MET A 1 0.16 -16.23 16.31
N LYS A 2 -0.69 -15.45 16.98
CA LYS A 2 -0.99 -14.10 16.53
C LYS A 2 0.23 -13.18 16.51
N GLN A 3 1.07 -13.21 17.55
CA GLN A 3 2.26 -12.36 17.62
C GLN A 3 3.27 -12.72 16.53
N GLN A 4 3.44 -14.00 16.24
CA GLN A 4 4.32 -14.45 15.16
C GLN A 4 3.83 -13.93 13.81
N ALA A 5 2.52 -13.96 13.58
CA ALA A 5 1.93 -13.43 12.35
C ALA A 5 2.13 -11.92 12.26
N VAL A 6 1.91 -11.19 13.35
CA VAL A 6 2.14 -9.73 13.41
C VAL A 6 3.59 -9.40 13.11
N ASP A 7 4.54 -10.16 13.66
CA ASP A 7 5.96 -9.94 13.41
C ASP A 7 6.32 -10.15 11.94
N GLN A 8 5.76 -11.18 11.31
CA GLN A 8 5.98 -11.44 9.88
C GLN A 8 5.35 -10.35 9.01
N ILE A 9 4.15 -9.90 9.35
CA ILE A 9 3.48 -8.79 8.65
C ILE A 9 4.34 -7.52 8.71
N ASN A 10 4.81 -7.18 9.89
CA ASN A 10 5.66 -6.00 10.08
C ASN A 10 6.96 -6.11 9.28
N ALA A 11 7.54 -7.30 9.21
CA ALA A 11 8.75 -7.53 8.41
C ALA A 11 8.48 -7.32 6.92
N VAL A 12 7.37 -7.85 6.40
CA VAL A 12 7.00 -7.65 5.00
C VAL A 12 6.82 -6.16 4.69
N ILE A 13 6.10 -5.45 5.53
CA ILE A 13 5.84 -4.02 5.34
C ILE A 13 7.15 -3.23 5.34
N ARG A 14 8.03 -3.54 6.28
CA ARG A 14 9.30 -2.82 6.44
C ARG A 14 10.27 -3.07 5.29
N GLU A 15 10.28 -4.29 4.76
CA GLU A 15 11.29 -4.72 3.79
C GLU A 15 10.84 -4.60 2.34
N SER A 16 9.54 -4.47 2.09
CA SER A 16 8.98 -4.48 0.74
C SER A 16 8.63 -3.06 0.29
N ARG A 17 8.92 -2.75 -0.96
CA ARG A 17 8.62 -1.43 -1.54
C ARG A 17 7.65 -1.50 -2.71
N ILE A 18 7.72 -2.55 -3.52
CA ILE A 18 6.87 -2.66 -4.70
C ILE A 18 5.68 -3.55 -4.37
N GLY A 19 4.50 -3.03 -4.62
CA GLY A 19 3.26 -3.77 -4.43
C GLY A 19 2.27 -3.49 -5.54
N VAL A 20 1.14 -4.18 -5.49
CA VAL A 20 0.04 -4.00 -6.43
C VAL A 20 -1.10 -3.33 -5.69
N LEU A 21 -1.50 -2.15 -6.17
CA LEU A 21 -2.66 -1.43 -5.66
C LEU A 21 -3.85 -1.72 -6.57
N SER A 22 -4.91 -2.25 -6.00
CA SER A 22 -6.16 -2.50 -6.71
C SER A 22 -7.24 -1.55 -6.22
N THR A 23 -7.92 -0.95 -7.18
CA THR A 23 -9.06 -0.05 -6.97
C THR A 23 -10.24 -0.56 -7.79
N ALA A 24 -11.42 -0.05 -7.55
CA ALA A 24 -12.60 -0.46 -8.31
C ALA A 24 -13.49 0.73 -8.58
N ILE A 25 -14.13 0.71 -9.75
CA ILE A 25 -15.19 1.65 -10.10
C ILE A 25 -16.24 0.89 -10.91
N ASN A 26 -17.51 1.10 -10.59
CA ASN A 26 -18.62 0.40 -11.25
C ASN A 26 -18.45 -1.12 -11.26
N ASN A 27 -17.95 -1.68 -10.16
CA ASN A 27 -17.65 -3.10 -9.98
C ASN A 27 -16.55 -3.63 -10.90
N ILE A 28 -15.77 -2.77 -11.53
CA ILE A 28 -14.65 -3.18 -12.37
C ILE A 28 -13.35 -2.92 -11.58
N PRO A 29 -12.60 -3.98 -11.25
CA PRO A 29 -11.33 -3.81 -10.57
C PRO A 29 -10.22 -3.41 -11.53
N ASN A 30 -9.32 -2.57 -11.06
CA ASN A 30 -8.12 -2.15 -11.78
C ASN A 30 -6.90 -2.32 -10.87
N SER A 31 -5.81 -2.80 -11.41
CA SER A 31 -4.60 -3.07 -10.64
C SER A 31 -3.38 -2.49 -11.35
N ARG A 32 -2.43 -1.99 -10.56
CA ARG A 32 -1.15 -1.46 -11.07
C ARG A 32 -0.08 -1.58 -10.00
N TYR A 33 1.17 -1.67 -10.41
CA TYR A 33 2.30 -1.62 -9.49
C TYR A 33 2.50 -0.21 -8.97
N MET A 34 2.83 -0.11 -7.67
CA MET A 34 3.16 1.14 -7.01
C MET A 34 4.34 0.92 -6.08
N ILE A 35 5.06 2.00 -5.79
CA ILE A 35 6.13 1.98 -4.80
C ILE A 35 5.54 2.51 -3.49
N PHE A 36 5.61 1.67 -2.45
CA PHE A 36 5.03 1.98 -1.15
C PHE A 36 6.09 2.30 -0.10
N TYR A 37 5.75 3.20 0.79
CA TYR A 37 6.46 3.48 2.02
C TYR A 37 5.50 3.32 3.17
N ASN A 38 5.99 3.10 4.38
CA ASN A 38 5.11 2.85 5.51
C ASN A 38 5.38 3.78 6.68
N ASP A 39 4.31 4.00 7.45
CA ASP A 39 4.38 4.56 8.79
C ASP A 39 3.48 3.66 9.65
N GLY A 40 4.12 2.83 10.50
CA GLY A 40 3.38 1.76 11.15
C GLY A 40 2.82 0.79 10.11
N LEU A 41 1.52 0.55 10.16
CA LEU A 41 0.83 -0.31 9.21
C LEU A 41 0.25 0.46 8.02
N ASP A 42 0.19 1.78 8.09
CA ASP A 42 -0.30 2.59 6.99
C ASP A 42 0.71 2.64 5.86
N LEU A 43 0.23 2.54 4.63
CA LEU A 43 1.07 2.59 3.45
C LEU A 43 0.84 3.89 2.69
N TYR A 44 1.92 4.41 2.13
CA TYR A 44 1.91 5.67 1.38
C TYR A 44 2.54 5.45 0.01
N THR A 45 1.91 6.01 -1.02
CA THR A 45 2.49 6.01 -2.37
C THR A 45 2.24 7.34 -3.04
N LYS A 46 3.24 7.81 -3.79
CA LYS A 46 3.16 9.08 -4.53
C LYS A 46 2.61 8.82 -5.91
N THR A 47 1.77 9.72 -6.39
CA THR A 47 1.21 9.61 -7.73
C THR A 47 0.81 11.00 -8.26
N SER A 48 0.45 11.06 -9.54
CA SER A 48 -0.09 12.27 -10.14
C SER A 48 -1.61 12.29 -9.98
N LYS A 49 -2.16 13.44 -9.60
CA LYS A 49 -3.61 13.62 -9.54
C LYS A 49 -4.29 13.54 -10.91
N GLN A 50 -3.51 13.54 -12.00
CA GLN A 50 -4.01 13.41 -13.35
C GLN A 50 -4.29 11.94 -13.72
N THR A 51 -3.89 10.98 -12.89
CA THR A 51 -4.11 9.56 -13.19
C THR A 51 -5.54 9.14 -12.90
N PRO A 52 -6.09 8.18 -13.68
CA PRO A 52 -7.48 7.71 -13.47
C PRO A 52 -7.74 7.14 -12.08
N LYS A 53 -6.73 6.57 -11.42
CA LYS A 53 -6.92 5.97 -10.10
C LYS A 53 -7.37 6.98 -9.05
N ILE A 54 -7.00 8.24 -9.18
CA ILE A 54 -7.43 9.28 -8.24
C ILE A 54 -8.93 9.49 -8.31
N GLU A 55 -9.49 9.58 -9.52
CA GLU A 55 -10.94 9.70 -9.68
C GLU A 55 -11.66 8.44 -9.18
N GLU A 56 -11.11 7.26 -9.47
CA GLU A 56 -11.66 6.01 -8.97
C GLU A 56 -11.72 5.99 -7.45
N LEU A 57 -10.64 6.41 -6.78
CA LEU A 57 -10.54 6.41 -5.32
C LEU A 57 -11.44 7.46 -4.68
N ARG A 58 -11.70 8.58 -5.35
CA ARG A 58 -12.65 9.58 -4.87
C ARG A 58 -14.08 9.04 -4.89
N SER A 59 -14.41 8.21 -5.88
CA SER A 59 -15.73 7.58 -6.01
C SER A 59 -15.86 6.35 -5.10
N ASN A 60 -14.78 5.62 -4.91
CA ASN A 60 -14.75 4.40 -4.10
C ASN A 60 -13.40 4.31 -3.41
N SER A 61 -13.39 4.57 -2.11
CA SER A 61 -12.17 4.60 -1.31
C SER A 61 -11.67 3.23 -0.87
N ASN A 62 -12.39 2.17 -1.21
CA ASN A 62 -11.94 0.80 -0.92
C ASN A 62 -10.77 0.44 -1.82
N ALA A 63 -9.74 -0.15 -1.22
CA ALA A 63 -8.57 -0.56 -1.96
C ALA A 63 -8.00 -1.86 -1.40
N HIS A 64 -7.21 -2.52 -2.22
CA HIS A 64 -6.50 -3.74 -1.86
C HIS A 64 -5.04 -3.56 -2.27
N VAL A 65 -4.13 -3.98 -1.41
CA VAL A 65 -2.69 -3.97 -1.71
C VAL A 65 -2.14 -5.38 -1.55
N LEU A 66 -1.39 -5.81 -2.54
CA LEU A 66 -0.62 -7.04 -2.49
C LEU A 66 0.85 -6.64 -2.38
N LEU A 67 1.55 -7.11 -1.35
CA LEU A 67 2.89 -6.62 -1.03
C LEU A 67 3.80 -7.78 -0.61
N GLY A 68 5.02 -7.77 -1.13
CA GLY A 68 6.08 -8.65 -0.66
C GLY A 68 6.28 -9.95 -1.43
N TYR A 69 5.47 -10.22 -2.45
CA TYR A 69 5.66 -11.43 -3.26
C TYR A 69 6.93 -11.33 -4.10
N GLU A 70 7.73 -12.39 -4.07
CA GLU A 70 8.92 -12.52 -4.91
C GLU A 70 8.91 -13.87 -5.60
N GLU A 71 9.04 -13.88 -6.92
CA GLU A 71 9.07 -15.09 -7.72
C GLU A 71 10.29 -15.93 -7.32
N GLY A 72 10.07 -17.24 -7.17
CA GLY A 72 11.13 -18.17 -6.84
C GLY A 72 11.55 -18.17 -5.37
N GLN A 73 10.99 -17.28 -4.58
CA GLN A 73 11.24 -17.21 -3.14
C GLN A 73 10.00 -17.68 -2.40
N HIS A 74 10.16 -18.65 -1.52
CA HIS A 74 9.05 -19.11 -0.70
C HIS A 74 8.99 -18.31 0.59
N GLN A 75 8.66 -17.02 0.45
CA GLN A 75 8.65 -16.07 1.56
C GLN A 75 7.25 -15.59 1.87
N PRO A 76 7.00 -15.19 3.12
CA PRO A 76 5.71 -14.58 3.47
C PRO A 76 5.45 -13.31 2.66
N TYR A 77 4.19 -13.13 2.26
CA TYR A 77 3.73 -11.88 1.67
C TYR A 77 2.33 -11.59 2.18
N ILE A 78 1.82 -10.40 1.92
CA ILE A 78 0.58 -9.96 2.54
C ILE A 78 -0.41 -9.39 1.53
N GLU A 79 -1.69 -9.55 1.86
CA GLU A 79 -2.80 -8.84 1.23
C GLU A 79 -3.39 -7.88 2.25
N ILE A 80 -3.64 -6.65 1.83
CA ILE A 80 -4.21 -5.61 2.68
C ILE A 80 -5.54 -5.17 2.09
N GLU A 81 -6.60 -5.24 2.90
CA GLU A 81 -7.87 -4.59 2.59
C GLU A 81 -7.92 -3.30 3.41
N GLY A 82 -8.24 -2.19 2.76
CA GLY A 82 -8.25 -0.93 3.47
C GLY A 82 -9.06 0.16 2.79
N GLN A 83 -9.00 1.33 3.42
CA GLN A 83 -9.58 2.56 2.92
C GLN A 83 -8.47 3.51 2.53
N VAL A 84 -8.72 4.31 1.51
CA VAL A 84 -7.74 5.26 0.98
C VAL A 84 -8.12 6.68 1.35
N GLU A 85 -7.11 7.45 1.68
CA GLU A 85 -7.18 8.89 1.87
C GLU A 85 -6.24 9.55 0.89
N ILE A 86 -6.72 10.54 0.16
CA ILE A 86 -5.86 11.33 -0.72
C ILE A 86 -5.25 12.46 0.12
N VAL A 87 -3.92 12.46 0.23
CA VAL A 87 -3.18 13.38 1.09
C VAL A 87 -2.45 14.40 0.23
N THR A 88 -2.66 15.67 0.52
CA THR A 88 -1.99 16.77 -0.16
C THR A 88 -1.12 17.61 0.79
N ASN A 89 -0.96 17.14 2.02
CA ASN A 89 -0.17 17.80 3.05
C ASN A 89 1.30 17.83 2.66
N GLN A 90 1.89 19.04 2.64
CA GLN A 90 3.27 19.23 2.20
C GLN A 90 4.27 18.49 3.09
N ASN A 91 4.01 18.40 4.39
CA ASN A 91 4.92 17.68 5.29
C ASN A 91 5.01 16.20 4.93
N THR A 92 3.89 15.58 4.57
CA THR A 92 3.86 14.18 4.12
C THR A 92 4.61 14.02 2.80
N ILE A 93 4.39 14.94 1.87
CA ILE A 93 5.08 14.92 0.58
C ILE A 93 6.59 15.08 0.78
N ASP A 94 7.02 16.03 1.62
CA ASP A 94 8.43 16.25 1.92
C ASP A 94 9.09 15.01 2.50
N TRP A 95 8.40 14.32 3.41
CA TRP A 95 8.89 13.08 4.00
C TRP A 95 9.08 11.98 2.96
N LEU A 96 8.18 11.90 1.98
CA LEU A 96 8.19 10.84 0.97
C LEU A 96 9.07 11.15 -0.23
N TRP A 97 9.45 12.42 -0.45
CA TRP A 97 10.17 12.83 -1.66
C TRP A 97 11.53 12.13 -1.78
N LYS A 98 11.82 11.61 -2.99
CA LYS A 98 13.10 10.99 -3.35
C LYS A 98 13.63 11.62 -4.64
N GLU A 99 14.94 11.56 -4.83
CA GLU A 99 15.57 12.14 -6.01
C GLU A 99 15.02 11.58 -7.34
N GLN A 100 14.71 10.28 -7.39
CA GLN A 100 14.14 9.69 -8.59
C GLN A 100 12.76 10.22 -8.94
N ASP A 101 12.08 10.89 -8.03
CA ASP A 101 10.78 11.49 -8.30
C ASP A 101 10.86 12.61 -9.33
N HIS A 102 12.03 13.20 -9.55
CA HIS A 102 12.27 14.19 -10.62
C HIS A 102 11.99 13.62 -12.01
N SER A 103 11.97 12.31 -12.18
CA SER A 103 11.59 11.70 -13.45
C SER A 103 10.11 11.87 -13.78
N PHE A 104 9.29 12.18 -12.78
CA PHE A 104 7.84 12.29 -12.92
C PHE A 104 7.29 13.66 -12.53
N PHE A 105 7.99 14.39 -11.67
CA PHE A 105 7.54 15.66 -11.11
C PHE A 105 8.69 16.66 -11.14
N ASP A 106 8.37 17.94 -11.41
CA ASP A 106 9.37 19.00 -11.45
C ASP A 106 10.04 19.19 -10.08
N SER A 107 9.24 19.13 -9.02
CA SER A 107 9.72 19.29 -7.64
C SER A 107 8.68 18.72 -6.67
N LYS A 108 9.03 18.67 -5.40
CA LYS A 108 8.07 18.27 -4.34
C LYS A 108 6.94 19.28 -4.17
N ASP A 109 7.02 20.45 -4.79
CA ASP A 109 5.96 21.45 -4.80
C ASP A 109 5.07 21.35 -6.05
N ASP A 110 5.30 20.34 -6.90
CA ASP A 110 4.52 20.14 -8.12
C ASP A 110 3.04 19.97 -7.77
N ALA A 111 2.19 20.78 -8.42
CA ALA A 111 0.75 20.79 -8.15
C ALA A 111 0.07 19.46 -8.48
N ASP A 112 0.69 18.64 -9.33
CA ASP A 112 0.14 17.34 -9.71
C ASP A 112 0.50 16.22 -8.74
N LEU A 113 1.48 16.44 -7.86
CA LEU A 113 1.93 15.43 -6.90
C LEU A 113 0.95 15.31 -5.75
N VAL A 114 0.38 14.13 -5.58
CA VAL A 114 -0.46 13.79 -4.42
C VAL A 114 0.00 12.46 -3.84
N VAL A 115 -0.43 12.19 -2.63
CA VAL A 115 -0.11 10.97 -1.91
C VAL A 115 -1.40 10.19 -1.67
N ILE A 116 -1.32 8.89 -1.91
CA ILE A 116 -2.36 7.94 -1.52
C ILE A 116 -1.90 7.30 -0.21
N ARG A 117 -2.71 7.43 0.83
CA ARG A 117 -2.51 6.74 2.10
C ARG A 117 -3.50 5.60 2.18
N VAL A 118 -3.01 4.38 2.35
CA VAL A 118 -3.84 3.20 2.56
C VAL A 118 -3.88 2.90 4.05
N ILE A 119 -5.07 2.93 4.62
CA ILE A 119 -5.30 2.66 6.03
C ILE A 119 -5.89 1.25 6.13
N PRO A 120 -5.11 0.27 6.59
CA PRO A 120 -5.57 -1.11 6.62
C PRO A 120 -6.71 -1.33 7.58
N SER A 121 -7.69 -2.13 7.17
CA SER A 121 -8.72 -2.68 8.07
C SER A 121 -8.45 -4.14 8.36
N ARG A 122 -7.91 -4.86 7.39
CA ARG A 122 -7.63 -6.29 7.51
C ARG A 122 -6.38 -6.65 6.73
N ILE A 123 -5.52 -7.48 7.31
CA ILE A 123 -4.29 -7.94 6.67
C ILE A 123 -4.25 -9.46 6.71
N THR A 124 -4.02 -10.09 5.56
CA THR A 124 -3.87 -11.53 5.44
C THR A 124 -2.42 -11.87 5.12
N LEU A 125 -1.84 -12.71 5.96
CA LEU A 125 -0.48 -13.21 5.77
C LEU A 125 -0.55 -14.53 4.99
N LEU A 126 0.22 -14.59 3.91
CA LEU A 126 0.31 -15.77 3.04
C LEU A 126 1.73 -16.32 3.08
N ASN A 127 1.87 -17.62 2.84
CA ASN A 127 3.16 -18.31 2.92
C ASN A 127 3.85 -18.12 4.26
N SER A 128 3.08 -18.10 5.33
CA SER A 128 3.64 -17.99 6.68
C SER A 128 4.55 -19.19 6.98
N LYS A 129 5.63 -18.92 7.70
CA LYS A 129 6.55 -19.97 8.16
C LYS A 129 5.91 -20.87 9.21
N ASP A 130 4.84 -20.42 9.84
CA ASP A 130 4.22 -21.07 10.98
C ASP A 130 2.86 -21.68 10.66
N SER A 131 2.35 -21.54 9.43
CA SER A 131 1.03 -22.03 9.06
C SER A 131 0.96 -22.34 7.57
N ASP A 132 0.29 -23.46 7.24
CA ASP A 132 0.03 -23.82 5.84
C ASP A 132 -1.18 -23.09 5.26
N THR A 133 -1.94 -22.40 6.11
CA THR A 133 -3.13 -21.66 5.69
C THR A 133 -2.94 -20.18 5.90
N PRO A 134 -3.61 -19.34 5.12
CA PRO A 134 -3.56 -17.88 5.32
C PRO A 134 -4.03 -17.49 6.72
N ILE A 135 -3.39 -16.48 7.28
CA ILE A 135 -3.73 -15.94 8.59
C ILE A 135 -4.25 -14.52 8.40
N THR A 136 -5.51 -14.28 8.72
CA THR A 136 -6.14 -12.97 8.60
C THR A 136 -6.24 -12.31 9.96
N ILE A 137 -5.81 -11.06 10.04
CA ILE A 137 -5.83 -10.27 11.26
C ILE A 137 -6.66 -9.01 11.02
N ASP A 138 -7.60 -8.76 11.91
CA ASP A 138 -8.35 -7.52 11.94
C ASP A 138 -7.47 -6.46 12.62
N VAL A 139 -7.16 -5.38 11.90
CA VAL A 139 -6.22 -4.36 12.38
C VAL A 139 -6.76 -3.63 13.61
N SER A 140 -8.07 -3.53 13.75
CA SER A 140 -8.67 -2.89 14.94
C SER A 140 -8.37 -3.63 16.23
N HIS A 141 -7.89 -4.86 16.16
CA HIS A 141 -7.54 -5.68 17.32
C HIS A 141 -6.03 -5.67 17.62
N LEU A 142 -5.26 -4.87 16.91
CA LEU A 142 -3.79 -4.80 17.11
C LEU A 142 -3.38 -3.68 18.05
#